data_f358285158aaf81aa7aef5e2bec5fd39
#
_entry.id   f358285158aaf81aa7aef5e2bec5fd39
#
_cell.length_a   1.000
_cell.length_b   1.000
_cell.length_c   1.000
_cell.angle_alpha   90.00
_cell.angle_beta   90.00
_cell.angle_gamma   90.00
#
_symmetry.space_group_name_H-M   'P 1'
#
loop_
_entity.id
_entity.type
_entity.pdbx_description
1 polymer ?
#
loop_
_entity_poly.entity_id
_entity_poly.type
_entity_poly.pdbx_seq_one_letter_code
_entity_poly.pdbx_strand_id
1 'polypeptide(L)'
;MGLLAKIFGKKNVAERKGEPDMVVVPEDNEKMDWAIEKAGLTLWYFEASLKNPSPGQDYFSIKVMIIDGENGEHIWLTDPHFDDEGNLFGTVGNAPVNVHNVKLNQKIGIKRELISDWMIIENGRLIGGYTIRAIRDTIPDQDKMAFDQQVNLYIDEGVDHFKANLETPEGAILSLEKAYNYKDIHAAMDCKDFFEEAATLLSGMDMDLNKEVINETAELLKLSFIKNIEENGFPDFSGIQNAFPERKKIDETHWVITEVCWHADGGKSVQQLNTYKSPKGWVVLGPKGPKE
;
A
#
# COMPACT_ATOMS: atom_id res chain seq x y z
N MET A 1 -4.78 29.67 17.66
CA MET A 1 -3.62 28.82 17.29
C MET A 1 -4.20 27.47 16.90
N GLY A 2 -4.07 27.07 15.65
CA GLY A 2 -4.58 25.81 15.15
C GLY A 2 -3.94 24.61 15.87
N LEU A 3 -4.60 23.44 15.81
CA LEU A 3 -4.12 22.19 16.42
C LEU A 3 -2.72 21.85 15.90
N LEU A 4 -2.51 21.91 14.59
CA LEU A 4 -1.23 21.61 13.97
C LEU A 4 -0.10 22.53 14.45
N ALA A 5 -0.38 23.83 14.62
CA ALA A 5 0.60 24.78 15.15
C ALA A 5 0.94 24.53 16.64
N LYS A 6 0.04 23.88 17.41
CA LYS A 6 0.33 23.42 18.78
C LYS A 6 1.21 22.16 18.78
N ILE A 7 0.97 21.24 17.85
CA ILE A 7 1.67 19.95 17.75
C ILE A 7 3.07 20.14 17.15
N PHE A 8 3.16 20.81 16.01
CA PHE A 8 4.40 20.93 15.22
C PHE A 8 5.17 22.22 15.46
N GLY A 9 4.61 23.16 16.23
CA GLY A 9 5.18 24.50 16.45
C GLY A 9 4.85 25.46 15.32
N LYS A 10 4.71 26.74 15.65
CA LYS A 10 4.33 27.82 14.70
C LYS A 10 5.25 27.96 13.47
N LYS A 11 6.52 27.59 13.61
CA LYS A 11 7.48 27.71 12.50
C LYS A 11 7.31 26.63 11.43
N ASN A 12 6.70 25.52 11.79
CA ASN A 12 6.52 24.35 10.92
C ASN A 12 5.09 24.23 10.37
N VAL A 13 4.24 25.22 10.59
CA VAL A 13 2.86 25.23 10.10
C VAL A 13 2.56 26.56 9.45
N ALA A 14 2.20 26.52 8.17
CA ALA A 14 1.61 27.66 7.48
C ALA A 14 0.09 27.62 7.65
N GLU A 15 -0.45 28.55 8.46
CA GLU A 15 -1.89 28.69 8.66
C GLU A 15 -2.55 29.20 7.36
N ARG A 16 -3.61 28.53 6.91
CA ARG A 16 -4.42 28.90 5.74
C ARG A 16 -5.83 29.28 6.16
N LYS A 17 -6.31 30.42 5.66
CA LYS A 17 -7.65 30.88 6.00
C LYS A 17 -8.69 30.13 5.20
N GLY A 18 -9.44 29.24 5.86
CA GLY A 18 -10.52 28.44 5.25
C GLY A 18 -10.06 27.16 4.54
N GLU A 19 -8.80 26.79 4.71
CA GLU A 19 -8.19 25.55 4.17
C GLU A 19 -7.41 24.85 5.30
N PRO A 20 -7.14 23.54 5.18
CA PRO A 20 -6.25 22.85 6.11
C PRO A 20 -4.85 23.48 6.13
N ASP A 21 -4.31 23.65 7.34
CA ASP A 21 -2.95 24.16 7.52
C ASP A 21 -1.93 23.25 6.82
N MET A 22 -0.85 23.86 6.32
CA MET A 22 0.27 23.12 5.74
C MET A 22 1.30 22.79 6.83
N VAL A 23 1.69 21.52 6.94
CA VAL A 23 2.79 21.10 7.81
C VAL A 23 4.08 21.04 6.98
N VAL A 24 5.10 21.75 7.43
CA VAL A 24 6.46 21.67 6.87
C VAL A 24 7.14 20.47 7.55
N VAL A 25 7.40 19.41 6.77
CA VAL A 25 8.14 18.23 7.23
C VAL A 25 9.62 18.46 6.95
N PRO A 26 10.55 18.14 7.88
CA PRO A 26 11.98 18.16 7.60
C PRO A 26 12.35 17.28 6.40
N GLU A 27 13.36 17.72 5.61
CA GLU A 27 13.81 17.01 4.39
C GLU A 27 14.33 15.60 4.67
N ASP A 28 14.77 15.27 5.89
CA ASP A 28 15.36 13.98 6.33
C ASP A 28 14.34 13.09 7.06
N ASN A 29 13.07 13.18 6.73
CA ASN A 29 12.05 12.34 7.36
C ASN A 29 11.86 11.04 6.60
N GLU A 30 12.59 9.99 7.01
CA GLU A 30 12.54 8.64 6.43
C GLU A 30 11.11 8.09 6.26
N LYS A 31 10.21 8.34 7.23
CA LYS A 31 8.82 7.90 7.13
C LYS A 31 8.04 8.64 6.03
N MET A 32 8.41 9.89 5.77
CA MET A 32 7.80 10.66 4.68
C MET A 32 8.32 10.15 3.33
N ASP A 33 9.62 9.83 3.23
CA ASP A 33 10.21 9.27 2.02
C ASP A 33 9.57 7.91 1.68
N TRP A 34 9.37 7.04 2.67
CA TRP A 34 8.65 5.76 2.49
C TRP A 34 7.19 5.99 2.06
N ALA A 35 6.52 6.99 2.62
CA ALA A 35 5.15 7.32 2.25
C ALA A 35 5.06 7.74 0.78
N ILE A 36 5.99 8.58 0.31
CA ILE A 36 6.07 9.01 -1.09
C ILE A 36 6.42 7.82 -2.00
N GLU A 37 7.38 7.00 -1.60
CA GLU A 37 7.73 5.79 -2.36
C GLU A 37 6.54 4.83 -2.46
N LYS A 38 5.85 4.58 -1.34
CA LYS A 38 4.66 3.72 -1.30
C LYS A 38 3.55 4.26 -2.20
N ALA A 39 3.33 5.57 -2.23
CA ALA A 39 2.36 6.20 -3.13
C ALA A 39 2.70 5.92 -4.60
N GLY A 40 3.97 6.05 -4.99
CA GLY A 40 4.44 5.73 -6.34
C GLY A 40 4.25 4.25 -6.69
N LEU A 41 4.63 3.34 -5.80
CA LEU A 41 4.52 1.89 -5.99
C LEU A 41 3.07 1.38 -6.10
N THR A 42 2.12 2.12 -5.52
CA THR A 42 0.69 1.75 -5.50
C THR A 42 -0.18 2.62 -6.40
N LEU A 43 0.41 3.54 -7.17
CA LEU A 43 -0.30 4.46 -8.06
C LEU A 43 -1.19 3.73 -9.08
N TRP A 44 -0.79 2.54 -9.51
CA TRP A 44 -1.58 1.70 -10.40
C TRP A 44 -2.98 1.39 -9.84
N TYR A 45 -3.10 1.20 -8.51
CA TYR A 45 -4.39 0.97 -7.85
C TYR A 45 -5.28 2.21 -7.95
N PHE A 46 -4.71 3.39 -7.65
CA PHE A 46 -5.40 4.66 -7.79
C PHE A 46 -5.90 4.88 -9.23
N GLU A 47 -5.02 4.70 -10.22
CA GLU A 47 -5.37 4.88 -11.65
C GLU A 47 -6.45 3.89 -12.11
N ALA A 48 -6.39 2.64 -11.65
CA ALA A 48 -7.39 1.63 -11.95
C ALA A 48 -8.76 1.99 -11.33
N SER A 49 -8.76 2.43 -10.07
CA SER A 49 -9.96 2.88 -9.35
C SER A 49 -10.55 4.15 -9.97
N LEU A 50 -9.70 5.10 -10.39
CA LEU A 50 -10.16 6.33 -11.05
C LEU A 50 -10.86 6.05 -12.39
N LYS A 51 -10.38 5.05 -13.15
CA LYS A 51 -11.00 4.61 -14.41
C LYS A 51 -12.32 3.86 -14.19
N ASN A 52 -12.40 3.06 -13.15
CA ASN A 52 -13.53 2.21 -12.80
C ASN A 52 -13.78 2.25 -11.29
N PRO A 53 -14.40 3.33 -10.77
CA PRO A 53 -14.64 3.46 -9.34
C PRO A 53 -15.50 2.32 -8.79
N SER A 54 -15.09 1.75 -7.66
CA SER A 54 -15.90 0.80 -6.91
C SER A 54 -17.02 1.53 -6.16
N PRO A 55 -18.14 0.85 -5.82
CA PRO A 55 -19.18 1.44 -5.01
C PRO A 55 -18.64 2.00 -3.68
N GLY A 56 -19.00 3.25 -3.38
CA GLY A 56 -18.55 3.96 -2.18
C GLY A 56 -17.22 4.72 -2.33
N GLN A 57 -16.57 4.65 -3.48
CA GLN A 57 -15.41 5.50 -3.79
C GLN A 57 -15.92 6.84 -4.38
N ASP A 58 -16.11 7.83 -3.50
CA ASP A 58 -16.82 9.06 -3.83
C ASP A 58 -15.90 10.26 -4.11
N TYR A 59 -14.64 10.18 -3.68
CA TYR A 59 -13.69 11.28 -3.82
C TYR A 59 -12.29 10.78 -4.14
N PHE A 60 -11.66 11.40 -5.13
CA PHE A 60 -10.30 11.12 -5.59
C PHE A 60 -9.48 12.40 -5.53
N SER A 61 -8.23 12.28 -5.04
CA SER A 61 -7.29 13.39 -5.05
C SER A 61 -5.86 12.86 -5.22
N ILE A 62 -5.00 13.69 -5.82
CA ILE A 62 -3.62 13.32 -6.07
C ILE A 62 -2.71 14.47 -5.64
N LYS A 63 -1.59 14.15 -5.01
CA LYS A 63 -0.62 15.14 -4.52
C LYS A 63 0.58 15.16 -5.44
N VAL A 64 0.95 16.34 -5.89
CA VAL A 64 2.06 16.50 -6.83
C VAL A 64 3.07 17.53 -6.33
N MET A 65 4.33 17.31 -6.63
CA MET A 65 5.38 18.31 -6.48
C MET A 65 5.25 19.33 -7.60
N ILE A 66 4.98 20.58 -7.27
CA ILE A 66 5.04 21.71 -8.20
C ILE A 66 6.40 22.37 -8.02
N ILE A 67 7.12 22.58 -9.14
CA ILE A 67 8.45 23.19 -9.16
C ILE A 67 8.32 24.55 -9.83
N ASP A 68 8.84 25.58 -9.17
CA ASP A 68 8.90 26.98 -9.64
C ASP A 68 10.29 27.55 -9.40
N GLY A 69 11.18 27.41 -10.38
CA GLY A 69 12.61 27.73 -10.25
C GLY A 69 13.28 26.85 -9.20
N GLU A 70 13.80 27.48 -8.13
CA GLU A 70 14.42 26.77 -7.00
C GLU A 70 13.41 26.37 -5.92
N ASN A 71 12.15 26.80 -6.03
CA ASN A 71 11.11 26.49 -5.05
C ASN A 71 10.33 25.24 -5.44
N GLY A 72 9.91 24.45 -4.44
CA GLY A 72 9.04 23.30 -4.61
C GLY A 72 7.93 23.32 -3.56
N GLU A 73 6.76 22.85 -3.94
CA GLU A 73 5.62 22.67 -3.03
C GLU A 73 4.79 21.45 -3.42
N HIS A 74 4.47 20.61 -2.44
CA HIS A 74 3.54 19.50 -2.63
C HIS A 74 2.10 19.99 -2.49
N ILE A 75 1.34 19.89 -3.58
CA ILE A 75 -0.03 20.43 -3.67
C ILE A 75 -1.01 19.31 -3.99
N TRP A 76 -2.13 19.25 -3.25
CA TRP A 76 -3.23 18.37 -3.57
C TRP A 76 -4.04 18.92 -4.75
N LEU A 77 -4.30 18.05 -5.71
CA LEU A 77 -5.16 18.32 -6.85
C LEU A 77 -6.47 17.52 -6.69
N THR A 78 -7.59 18.20 -6.85
CA THR A 78 -8.93 17.62 -6.85
C THR A 78 -9.35 17.25 -8.28
N ASP A 79 -10.42 16.49 -8.40
CA ASP A 79 -11.03 16.08 -9.68
C ASP A 79 -10.01 15.51 -10.70
N PRO A 80 -9.13 14.57 -10.29
CA PRO A 80 -8.21 13.95 -11.21
C PRO A 80 -9.01 13.17 -12.28
N HIS A 81 -8.57 13.29 -13.54
CA HIS A 81 -9.20 12.58 -14.65
C HIS A 81 -8.19 12.38 -15.78
N PHE A 82 -8.49 11.39 -16.61
CA PHE A 82 -7.75 11.16 -17.85
C PHE A 82 -8.46 11.89 -19.01
N ASP A 83 -7.67 12.45 -19.92
CA ASP A 83 -8.18 12.88 -21.22
C ASP A 83 -8.30 11.69 -22.19
N ASP A 84 -8.77 11.95 -23.42
CA ASP A 84 -8.92 10.94 -24.46
C ASP A 84 -7.59 10.33 -24.92
N GLU A 85 -6.47 11.00 -24.67
CA GLU A 85 -5.11 10.56 -24.98
C GLU A 85 -4.48 9.77 -23.81
N GLY A 86 -5.14 9.71 -22.66
CA GLY A 86 -4.68 9.02 -21.45
C GLY A 86 -3.74 9.85 -20.58
N ASN A 87 -3.65 11.17 -20.81
CA ASN A 87 -2.92 12.08 -19.94
C ASN A 87 -3.73 12.37 -18.67
N LEU A 88 -3.06 12.47 -17.55
CA LEU A 88 -3.69 12.74 -16.26
C LEU A 88 -3.70 14.25 -15.98
N PHE A 89 -4.86 14.76 -15.59
CA PHE A 89 -5.08 16.15 -15.19
C PHE A 89 -5.72 16.21 -13.80
N GLY A 90 -5.60 17.38 -13.16
CA GLY A 90 -6.29 17.67 -11.91
C GLY A 90 -6.43 19.18 -11.71
N THR A 91 -7.24 19.57 -10.75
CA THR A 91 -7.49 20.96 -10.37
C THR A 91 -6.75 21.29 -9.09
N VAL A 92 -5.97 22.37 -9.05
CA VAL A 92 -5.25 22.82 -7.86
C VAL A 92 -6.24 23.06 -6.74
N GLY A 93 -6.19 22.20 -5.71
CA GLY A 93 -7.20 22.10 -4.65
C GLY A 93 -6.90 22.95 -3.42
N ASN A 94 -5.67 23.49 -3.31
CA ASN A 94 -5.30 24.40 -2.21
C ASN A 94 -4.42 25.53 -2.73
N ALA A 95 -4.50 26.70 -2.08
CA ALA A 95 -3.72 27.88 -2.49
C ALA A 95 -2.22 27.61 -2.29
N PRO A 96 -1.38 27.81 -3.35
CA PRO A 96 0.06 27.69 -3.23
C PRO A 96 0.64 28.75 -2.28
N VAL A 97 1.71 28.38 -1.57
CA VAL A 97 2.42 29.27 -0.63
C VAL A 97 3.81 29.63 -1.15
N ASN A 98 4.57 28.64 -1.65
CA ASN A 98 5.95 28.80 -2.05
C ASN A 98 6.16 28.87 -3.56
N VAL A 99 5.17 28.44 -4.36
CA VAL A 99 5.21 28.46 -5.82
C VAL A 99 4.17 29.44 -6.38
N HIS A 100 4.50 30.10 -7.50
CA HIS A 100 3.67 31.16 -8.09
C HIS A 100 3.26 30.86 -9.54
N ASN A 101 3.75 29.77 -10.11
CA ASN A 101 3.47 29.34 -11.47
C ASN A 101 2.13 28.60 -11.61
N VAL A 102 1.42 28.31 -10.51
CA VAL A 102 0.07 27.74 -10.48
C VAL A 102 -0.82 28.53 -9.51
N LYS A 103 -2.15 28.42 -9.66
CA LYS A 103 -3.14 29.12 -8.83
C LYS A 103 -4.24 28.15 -8.39
N LEU A 104 -4.86 28.45 -7.25
CA LEU A 104 -6.04 27.75 -6.75
C LEU A 104 -7.10 27.65 -7.88
N ASN A 105 -7.74 26.50 -8.00
CA ASN A 105 -8.74 26.15 -9.04
C ASN A 105 -8.21 26.12 -10.48
N GLN A 106 -6.89 26.20 -10.67
CA GLN A 106 -6.29 26.01 -11.98
C GLN A 106 -6.25 24.53 -12.35
N LYS A 107 -6.72 24.17 -13.55
CA LYS A 107 -6.53 22.83 -14.12
C LYS A 107 -5.12 22.71 -14.67
N ILE A 108 -4.41 21.65 -14.30
CA ILE A 108 -3.05 21.37 -14.74
C ILE A 108 -2.87 19.91 -15.14
N GLY A 109 -1.95 19.64 -16.06
CA GLY A 109 -1.48 18.30 -16.37
C GLY A 109 -0.56 17.75 -15.27
N ILE A 110 -0.64 16.45 -15.01
CA ILE A 110 0.10 15.76 -13.96
C ILE A 110 1.16 14.87 -14.60
N LYS A 111 2.42 15.12 -14.25
CA LYS A 111 3.52 14.23 -14.57
C LYS A 111 3.63 13.16 -13.47
N ARG A 112 3.59 11.87 -13.85
CA ARG A 112 3.58 10.75 -12.90
C ARG A 112 4.80 10.75 -11.96
N GLU A 113 5.97 11.12 -12.47
CA GLU A 113 7.21 11.22 -11.72
C GLU A 113 7.21 12.31 -10.61
N LEU A 114 6.27 13.24 -10.67
CA LEU A 114 6.08 14.29 -9.67
C LEU A 114 4.98 13.97 -8.64
N ILE A 115 4.32 12.83 -8.79
CA ILE A 115 3.30 12.40 -7.85
C ILE A 115 3.98 11.97 -6.55
N SER A 116 3.54 12.57 -5.45
CA SER A 116 4.06 12.27 -4.11
C SER A 116 3.04 11.60 -3.19
N ASP A 117 1.76 11.61 -3.56
CA ASP A 117 0.72 10.88 -2.84
C ASP A 117 -0.55 10.79 -3.68
N TRP A 118 -1.46 9.91 -3.28
CA TRP A 118 -2.81 9.82 -3.82
C TRP A 118 -3.76 9.38 -2.70
N MET A 119 -5.03 9.76 -2.81
CA MET A 119 -6.06 9.29 -1.89
C MET A 119 -7.39 9.05 -2.58
N ILE A 120 -8.13 8.11 -2.03
CA ILE A 120 -9.52 7.83 -2.34
C ILE A 120 -10.30 7.86 -1.04
N ILE A 121 -11.47 8.49 -1.03
CA ILE A 121 -12.41 8.35 0.08
C ILE A 121 -13.41 7.28 -0.31
N GLU A 122 -13.40 6.18 0.45
CA GLU A 122 -14.28 5.03 0.27
C GLU A 122 -15.16 4.85 1.49
N ASN A 123 -16.47 5.09 1.34
CA ASN A 123 -17.44 5.05 2.46
C ASN A 123 -16.98 5.91 3.66
N GLY A 124 -16.44 7.10 3.40
CA GLY A 124 -15.91 8.03 4.42
C GLY A 124 -14.52 7.69 4.93
N ARG A 125 -13.90 6.57 4.50
CA ARG A 125 -12.57 6.14 4.94
C ARG A 125 -11.49 6.59 3.96
N LEU A 126 -10.34 6.94 4.49
CA LEU A 126 -9.14 7.23 3.71
C LEU A 126 -8.50 5.93 3.19
N ILE A 127 -8.36 5.81 1.89
CA ILE A 127 -7.55 4.79 1.21
C ILE A 127 -6.37 5.51 0.56
N GLY A 128 -5.14 4.99 0.68
CA GLY A 128 -3.93 5.74 0.34
C GLY A 128 -3.68 6.86 1.35
N GLY A 129 -3.31 8.06 0.89
CA GLY A 129 -3.02 9.21 1.76
C GLY A 129 -1.80 8.96 2.66
N TYR A 130 -0.78 8.33 2.10
CA TYR A 130 0.38 7.85 2.88
C TYR A 130 1.14 9.00 3.55
N THR A 131 1.25 10.15 2.91
CA THR A 131 1.88 11.33 3.53
C THR A 131 1.02 11.92 4.65
N ILE A 132 -0.31 11.79 4.58
CA ILE A 132 -1.22 12.18 5.68
C ILE A 132 -1.03 11.22 6.85
N ARG A 133 -0.96 9.91 6.58
CA ARG A 133 -0.70 8.87 7.60
C ARG A 133 0.66 9.06 8.26
N ALA A 134 1.72 9.33 7.49
CA ALA A 134 3.05 9.59 8.03
C ALA A 134 3.07 10.80 8.98
N ILE A 135 2.35 11.88 8.66
CA ILE A 135 2.18 13.02 9.57
C ILE A 135 1.40 12.60 10.81
N ARG A 136 0.26 11.88 10.66
CA ARG A 136 -0.58 11.41 11.77
C ARG A 136 0.19 10.53 12.74
N ASP A 137 1.10 9.69 12.25
CA ASP A 137 1.92 8.79 13.08
C ASP A 137 2.92 9.55 13.97
N THR A 138 3.25 10.80 13.64
CA THR A 138 4.07 11.65 14.50
C THR A 138 3.28 12.35 15.61
N ILE A 139 1.94 12.26 15.58
CA ILE A 139 1.03 12.93 16.53
C ILE A 139 0.81 12.01 17.74
N PRO A 140 0.84 12.54 18.98
CA PRO A 140 0.47 11.78 20.17
C PRO A 140 -0.92 11.16 20.04
N ASP A 141 -1.12 9.95 20.52
CA ASP A 141 -2.38 9.18 20.35
C ASP A 141 -3.62 9.96 20.81
N GLN A 142 -3.50 10.71 21.89
CA GLN A 142 -4.57 11.56 22.44
C GLN A 142 -5.03 12.67 21.48
N ASP A 143 -4.19 13.09 20.54
CA ASP A 143 -4.44 14.19 19.61
C ASP A 143 -4.82 13.70 18.19
N LYS A 144 -4.63 12.39 17.89
CA LYS A 144 -4.93 11.81 16.57
C LYS A 144 -6.38 12.00 16.14
N MET A 145 -7.33 11.79 17.05
CA MET A 145 -8.75 11.99 16.75
C MET A 145 -9.08 13.45 16.39
N ALA A 146 -8.44 14.41 17.06
CA ALA A 146 -8.64 15.83 16.74
C ALA A 146 -8.01 16.19 15.38
N PHE A 147 -6.88 15.55 15.02
CA PHE A 147 -6.29 15.67 13.69
C PHE A 147 -7.22 15.10 12.61
N ASP A 148 -7.75 13.88 12.80
CA ASP A 148 -8.67 13.22 11.87
C ASP A 148 -9.92 14.08 11.61
N GLN A 149 -10.46 14.69 12.67
CA GLN A 149 -11.57 15.64 12.56
C GLN A 149 -11.21 16.93 11.81
N GLN A 150 -9.99 17.46 12.01
CA GLN A 150 -9.54 18.66 11.31
C GLN A 150 -9.37 18.44 9.82
N VAL A 151 -8.84 17.27 9.42
CA VAL A 151 -8.70 16.90 7.99
C VAL A 151 -10.00 16.34 7.42
N ASN A 152 -11.02 16.14 8.25
CA ASN A 152 -12.33 15.57 7.90
C ASN A 152 -12.23 14.21 7.23
N LEU A 153 -11.34 13.35 7.74
CA LEU A 153 -11.09 12.01 7.23
C LEU A 153 -11.25 10.98 8.35
N TYR A 154 -11.77 9.82 8.01
CA TYR A 154 -11.69 8.64 8.86
C TYR A 154 -10.47 7.81 8.45
N ILE A 155 -9.47 7.76 9.33
CA ILE A 155 -8.18 7.09 9.09
C ILE A 155 -8.10 5.85 9.97
N ASP A 156 -8.29 4.67 9.37
CA ASP A 156 -8.10 3.40 10.04
C ASP A 156 -6.61 3.09 10.19
N GLU A 157 -6.21 2.65 11.38
CA GLU A 157 -4.87 2.11 11.58
C GLU A 157 -4.73 0.76 10.91
N GLY A 158 -3.69 0.59 10.09
CA GLY A 158 -3.38 -0.66 9.41
C GLY A 158 -4.33 -1.07 8.29
N VAL A 159 -5.32 -0.25 7.93
CA VAL A 159 -6.21 -0.53 6.80
C VAL A 159 -5.83 0.32 5.60
N ASP A 160 -5.40 -0.35 4.55
CA ASP A 160 -5.13 0.25 3.25
C ASP A 160 -6.14 -0.26 2.21
N HIS A 161 -5.82 -0.13 0.92
CA HIS A 161 -6.66 -0.59 -0.20
C HIS A 161 -6.86 -2.11 -0.22
N PHE A 162 -5.91 -2.93 0.27
CA PHE A 162 -6.09 -4.36 0.48
C PHE A 162 -6.40 -4.69 1.93
N LYS A 163 -7.29 -5.67 2.12
CA LYS A 163 -7.66 -6.21 3.44
C LYS A 163 -7.13 -7.62 3.57
N ALA A 164 -6.78 -8.03 4.78
CA ALA A 164 -6.46 -9.42 5.08
C ALA A 164 -7.72 -10.30 4.93
N ASN A 165 -7.92 -10.85 3.74
CA ASN A 165 -8.97 -11.79 3.37
C ASN A 165 -8.50 -12.65 2.18
N LEU A 166 -9.30 -13.60 1.74
CA LEU A 166 -8.97 -14.46 0.60
C LEU A 166 -9.63 -14.03 -0.72
N GLU A 167 -10.10 -12.80 -0.82
CA GLU A 167 -10.78 -12.27 -2.01
C GLU A 167 -9.79 -11.83 -3.08
N THR A 168 -8.60 -11.40 -2.66
CA THR A 168 -7.51 -10.96 -3.55
C THR A 168 -6.20 -11.68 -3.22
N PRO A 169 -5.27 -11.82 -4.16
CA PRO A 169 -3.97 -12.42 -3.89
C PRO A 169 -3.18 -11.66 -2.82
N GLU A 170 -3.22 -10.33 -2.82
CA GLU A 170 -2.59 -9.50 -1.79
C GLU A 170 -3.26 -9.70 -0.41
N GLY A 171 -4.59 -9.82 -0.41
CA GLY A 171 -5.35 -10.12 0.81
C GLY A 171 -4.97 -11.46 1.43
N ALA A 172 -4.67 -12.47 0.61
CA ALA A 172 -4.18 -13.76 1.08
C ALA A 172 -2.78 -13.65 1.72
N ILE A 173 -1.88 -12.84 1.14
CA ILE A 173 -0.57 -12.55 1.73
C ILE A 173 -0.74 -11.87 3.08
N LEU A 174 -1.54 -10.81 3.16
CA LEU A 174 -1.85 -10.11 4.40
C LEU A 174 -2.51 -11.00 5.45
N SER A 175 -3.33 -11.99 5.01
CA SER A 175 -3.94 -12.96 5.92
C SER A 175 -2.91 -13.91 6.52
N LEU A 176 -1.92 -14.35 5.73
CA LEU A 176 -0.83 -15.18 6.19
C LEU A 176 0.06 -14.42 7.19
N GLU A 177 0.43 -13.18 6.90
CA GLU A 177 1.20 -12.32 7.81
C GLU A 177 0.46 -12.06 9.12
N LYS A 178 -0.84 -11.82 9.03
CA LYS A 178 -1.71 -11.67 10.20
C LYS A 178 -1.71 -12.92 11.05
N ALA A 179 -1.80 -14.11 10.45
CA ALA A 179 -1.72 -15.38 11.17
C ALA A 179 -0.37 -15.55 11.87
N TYR A 180 0.74 -15.14 11.23
CA TYR A 180 2.07 -15.15 11.84
C TYR A 180 2.15 -14.22 13.06
N ASN A 181 1.64 -12.97 12.95
CA ASN A 181 1.63 -12.02 14.05
C ASN A 181 0.80 -12.51 15.26
N TYR A 182 -0.29 -13.25 15.01
CA TYR A 182 -1.09 -13.89 16.06
C TYR A 182 -0.53 -15.25 16.53
N LYS A 183 0.57 -15.72 15.92
CA LYS A 183 1.18 -17.03 16.19
C LYS A 183 0.18 -18.19 16.03
N ASP A 184 -0.71 -18.07 15.06
CA ASP A 184 -1.74 -19.05 14.74
C ASP A 184 -1.33 -19.89 13.54
N ILE A 185 -0.76 -21.08 13.82
CA ILE A 185 -0.29 -22.00 12.78
C ILE A 185 -1.46 -22.57 11.95
N HIS A 186 -2.64 -22.74 12.54
CA HIS A 186 -3.80 -23.25 11.80
C HIS A 186 -4.31 -22.23 10.81
N ALA A 187 -4.46 -20.96 11.23
CA ALA A 187 -4.78 -19.86 10.32
C ALA A 187 -3.73 -19.66 9.24
N ALA A 188 -2.43 -19.81 9.55
CA ALA A 188 -1.36 -19.75 8.57
C ALA A 188 -1.45 -20.88 7.54
N MET A 189 -1.76 -22.13 7.96
CA MET A 189 -1.96 -23.25 7.05
C MET A 189 -3.20 -23.06 6.17
N ASP A 190 -4.26 -22.44 6.69
CA ASP A 190 -5.49 -22.15 5.91
C ASP A 190 -5.25 -21.13 4.78
N CYS A 191 -4.21 -20.30 4.91
CA CYS A 191 -3.76 -19.38 3.86
C CYS A 191 -2.89 -20.06 2.80
N LYS A 192 -2.65 -21.38 2.87
CA LYS A 192 -1.79 -22.14 1.94
C LYS A 192 -2.55 -23.27 1.26
N ASP A 193 -2.03 -23.67 0.10
CA ASP A 193 -2.42 -24.91 -0.58
C ASP A 193 -1.15 -25.71 -0.90
N PHE A 194 -0.80 -26.65 -0.03
CA PHE A 194 0.41 -27.45 -0.16
C PHE A 194 0.37 -28.39 -1.37
N PHE A 195 -0.84 -28.83 -1.80
CA PHE A 195 -0.97 -29.66 -2.97
C PHE A 195 -0.61 -28.88 -4.25
N GLU A 196 -1.16 -27.67 -4.40
CA GLU A 196 -0.87 -26.82 -5.55
C GLU A 196 0.58 -26.30 -5.51
N GLU A 197 1.12 -26.01 -4.31
CA GLU A 197 2.54 -25.66 -4.13
C GLU A 197 3.45 -26.80 -4.59
N ALA A 198 3.14 -28.05 -4.24
CA ALA A 198 3.86 -29.24 -4.69
C ALA A 198 3.77 -29.43 -6.20
N ALA A 199 2.57 -29.30 -6.77
CA ALA A 199 2.35 -29.42 -8.23
C ALA A 199 3.15 -28.34 -8.99
N THR A 200 3.12 -27.10 -8.52
CA THR A 200 3.90 -25.98 -9.11
C THR A 200 5.40 -26.22 -9.02
N LEU A 201 5.90 -26.69 -7.88
CA LEU A 201 7.31 -27.01 -7.68
C LEU A 201 7.79 -28.13 -8.63
N LEU A 202 7.06 -29.23 -8.67
CA LEU A 202 7.41 -30.40 -9.47
C LEU A 202 7.32 -30.12 -10.97
N SER A 203 6.38 -29.29 -11.41
CA SER A 203 6.26 -28.89 -12.82
C SER A 203 7.50 -28.13 -13.33
N GLY A 204 8.19 -27.41 -12.45
CA GLY A 204 9.46 -26.73 -12.76
C GLY A 204 10.67 -27.67 -12.84
N MET A 205 10.55 -28.92 -12.37
CA MET A 205 11.65 -29.89 -12.30
C MET A 205 11.65 -30.93 -13.43
N ASP A 206 10.78 -30.81 -14.45
CA ASP A 206 10.62 -31.77 -15.56
C ASP A 206 10.39 -33.24 -15.09
N MET A 207 9.68 -33.37 -13.97
CA MET A 207 9.35 -34.66 -13.36
C MET A 207 7.96 -35.14 -13.79
N ASP A 208 7.75 -36.45 -13.76
CA ASP A 208 6.45 -37.06 -14.09
C ASP A 208 5.41 -36.70 -12.98
N LEU A 209 4.44 -35.88 -13.35
CA LEU A 209 3.45 -35.33 -12.43
C LEU A 209 2.31 -36.33 -12.18
N ASN A 210 2.59 -37.42 -11.47
CA ASN A 210 1.50 -38.26 -11.00
C ASN A 210 0.95 -37.76 -9.65
N LYS A 211 -0.32 -38.03 -9.39
CA LYS A 211 -1.04 -37.55 -8.20
C LYS A 211 -0.40 -38.04 -6.89
N GLU A 212 0.21 -39.21 -6.87
CA GLU A 212 0.83 -39.82 -5.71
C GLU A 212 2.08 -39.00 -5.30
N VAL A 213 2.97 -38.73 -6.27
CA VAL A 213 4.17 -37.89 -6.04
C VAL A 213 3.80 -36.49 -5.58
N ILE A 214 2.74 -35.89 -6.17
CA ILE A 214 2.27 -34.56 -5.73
C ILE A 214 1.78 -34.62 -4.28
N ASN A 215 0.99 -35.63 -3.89
CA ASN A 215 0.50 -35.78 -2.51
C ASN A 215 1.65 -35.98 -1.51
N GLU A 216 2.61 -36.86 -1.82
CA GLU A 216 3.77 -37.08 -0.94
C GLU A 216 4.61 -35.79 -0.77
N THR A 217 4.83 -35.07 -1.87
CA THR A 217 5.53 -33.77 -1.83
C THR A 217 4.74 -32.74 -1.03
N ALA A 218 3.43 -32.68 -1.17
CA ALA A 218 2.57 -31.77 -0.42
C ALA A 218 2.64 -32.03 1.11
N GLU A 219 2.63 -33.29 1.52
CA GLU A 219 2.80 -33.66 2.94
C GLU A 219 4.19 -33.27 3.46
N LEU A 220 5.24 -33.45 2.65
CA LEU A 220 6.60 -33.03 3.03
C LEU A 220 6.69 -31.50 3.17
N LEU A 221 6.11 -30.74 2.25
CA LEU A 221 6.08 -29.29 2.32
C LEU A 221 5.33 -28.81 3.57
N LYS A 222 4.19 -29.41 3.87
CA LYS A 222 3.39 -29.11 5.06
C LYS A 222 4.18 -29.41 6.36
N LEU A 223 4.79 -30.58 6.45
CA LEU A 223 5.63 -30.94 7.59
C LEU A 223 6.84 -30.00 7.73
N SER A 224 7.48 -29.66 6.62
CA SER A 224 8.60 -28.70 6.62
C SER A 224 8.17 -27.32 7.08
N PHE A 225 7.00 -26.85 6.65
CA PHE A 225 6.43 -25.57 7.07
C PHE A 225 6.19 -25.54 8.60
N ILE A 226 5.54 -26.59 9.14
CA ILE A 226 5.27 -26.71 10.59
C ILE A 226 6.59 -26.75 11.37
N LYS A 227 7.52 -27.61 10.95
CA LYS A 227 8.81 -27.76 11.60
C LYS A 227 9.64 -26.48 11.60
N ASN A 228 9.62 -25.73 10.49
CA ASN A 228 10.31 -24.46 10.42
C ASN A 228 9.77 -23.44 11.44
N ILE A 229 8.45 -23.40 11.63
CA ILE A 229 7.83 -22.52 12.65
C ILE A 229 8.17 -23.00 14.07
N GLU A 230 8.20 -24.32 14.33
CA GLU A 230 8.56 -24.88 15.63
C GLU A 230 10.02 -24.60 16.01
N GLU A 231 10.94 -24.67 15.03
CA GLU A 231 12.38 -24.49 15.27
C GLU A 231 12.81 -23.02 15.29
N ASN A 232 12.24 -22.18 14.42
CA ASN A 232 12.67 -20.80 14.22
C ASN A 232 11.68 -19.75 14.76
N GLY A 233 10.48 -20.19 15.17
CA GLY A 233 9.38 -19.29 15.54
C GLY A 233 8.62 -18.76 14.33
N PHE A 234 7.54 -18.01 14.62
CA PHE A 234 6.79 -17.33 13.57
C PHE A 234 7.56 -16.13 13.05
N PRO A 235 7.53 -15.88 11.73
CA PRO A 235 7.97 -14.59 11.20
C PRO A 235 7.21 -13.44 11.87
N ASP A 236 7.92 -12.36 12.18
CA ASP A 236 7.34 -11.16 12.82
C ASP A 236 7.10 -10.08 11.79
N PHE A 237 5.84 -9.80 11.52
CA PHE A 237 5.36 -8.72 10.65
C PHE A 237 4.81 -7.54 11.45
N SER A 238 5.02 -7.49 12.76
CA SER A 238 4.56 -6.38 13.59
C SER A 238 5.31 -5.08 13.24
N GLY A 239 4.56 -4.01 12.98
CA GLY A 239 5.15 -2.71 12.62
C GLY A 239 5.74 -2.63 11.21
N ILE A 240 5.62 -3.68 10.40
CA ILE A 240 5.99 -3.64 8.98
C ILE A 240 4.92 -2.87 8.20
N GLN A 241 5.38 -1.98 7.32
CA GLN A 241 4.55 -1.41 6.27
C GLN A 241 4.84 -2.15 4.97
N ASN A 242 3.80 -2.51 4.23
CA ASN A 242 3.95 -3.19 2.95
C ASN A 242 3.26 -2.45 1.81
N ALA A 243 3.69 -2.73 0.59
CA ALA A 243 3.06 -2.32 -0.65
C ALA A 243 3.17 -3.44 -1.68
N PHE A 244 2.21 -3.46 -2.59
CA PHE A 244 2.15 -4.43 -3.68
C PHE A 244 2.24 -3.71 -5.03
N PRO A 245 3.47 -3.40 -5.52
CA PRO A 245 3.68 -2.59 -6.71
C PRO A 245 3.33 -3.30 -8.02
N GLU A 246 3.37 -4.63 -8.03
CA GLU A 246 3.22 -5.39 -9.27
C GLU A 246 2.43 -6.68 -9.06
N ARG A 247 1.54 -6.94 -10.03
CA ARG A 247 0.81 -8.18 -10.21
C ARG A 247 1.18 -8.79 -11.56
N LYS A 248 1.68 -9.99 -11.56
CA LYS A 248 1.94 -10.74 -12.79
C LYS A 248 0.98 -11.92 -12.88
N LYS A 249 -0.01 -11.81 -13.75
CA LYS A 249 -0.91 -12.92 -14.06
C LYS A 249 -0.15 -13.96 -14.88
N ILE A 250 -0.09 -15.19 -14.40
CA ILE A 250 0.47 -16.34 -15.11
C ILE A 250 -0.64 -17.02 -15.92
N ASP A 251 -1.77 -17.31 -15.26
CA ASP A 251 -3.00 -17.80 -15.86
C ASP A 251 -4.22 -17.30 -15.06
N GLU A 252 -5.41 -17.88 -15.27
CA GLU A 252 -6.65 -17.45 -14.59
C GLU A 252 -6.65 -17.72 -13.09
N THR A 253 -5.80 -18.62 -12.61
CA THR A 253 -5.75 -19.07 -11.23
C THR A 253 -4.41 -18.80 -10.55
N HIS A 254 -3.32 -18.58 -11.29
CA HIS A 254 -1.98 -18.38 -10.74
C HIS A 254 -1.45 -16.98 -11.03
N TRP A 255 -1.09 -16.28 -9.97
CA TRP A 255 -0.49 -14.95 -10.06
C TRP A 255 0.79 -14.88 -9.24
N VAL A 256 1.72 -14.05 -9.67
CA VAL A 256 2.90 -13.65 -8.89
C VAL A 256 2.70 -12.22 -8.43
N ILE A 257 2.80 -12.03 -7.13
CA ILE A 257 2.65 -10.72 -6.49
C ILE A 257 4.03 -10.28 -6.00
N THR A 258 4.44 -9.09 -6.40
CA THR A 258 5.62 -8.43 -5.83
C THR A 258 5.20 -7.69 -4.58
N GLU A 259 5.87 -7.95 -3.48
CA GLU A 259 5.69 -7.29 -2.20
C GLU A 259 6.96 -6.53 -1.81
N VAL A 260 6.78 -5.32 -1.32
CA VAL A 260 7.81 -4.49 -0.70
C VAL A 260 7.44 -4.29 0.76
N CYS A 261 8.37 -4.63 1.66
CA CYS A 261 8.21 -4.44 3.10
C CYS A 261 9.23 -3.43 3.61
N TRP A 262 8.77 -2.45 4.39
CA TRP A 262 9.61 -1.55 5.19
C TRP A 262 9.57 -2.01 6.64
N HIS A 263 10.72 -2.32 7.19
CA HIS A 263 10.88 -2.84 8.53
C HIS A 263 11.09 -1.73 9.56
N ALA A 264 10.69 -1.96 10.80
CA ALA A 264 10.79 -0.96 11.87
C ALA A 264 12.23 -0.52 12.19
N ASP A 265 13.23 -1.31 11.81
CA ASP A 265 14.66 -1.02 11.96
C ASP A 265 15.26 -0.19 10.81
N GLY A 266 14.43 0.28 9.86
CA GLY A 266 14.86 1.01 8.66
C GLY A 266 15.21 0.11 7.48
N GLY A 267 15.15 -1.22 7.64
CA GLY A 267 15.39 -2.19 6.56
C GLY A 267 14.26 -2.18 5.53
N LYS A 268 14.61 -2.59 4.31
CA LYS A 268 13.65 -2.80 3.21
C LYS A 268 13.90 -4.14 2.55
N SER A 269 12.85 -4.90 2.32
CA SER A 269 12.91 -6.15 1.57
C SER A 269 11.91 -6.15 0.42
N VAL A 270 12.24 -6.89 -0.63
CA VAL A 270 11.39 -7.10 -1.80
C VAL A 270 11.32 -8.59 -2.07
N GLN A 271 10.11 -9.12 -2.18
CA GLN A 271 9.90 -10.52 -2.50
C GLN A 271 8.83 -10.71 -3.56
N GLN A 272 8.89 -11.82 -4.26
CA GLN A 272 7.84 -12.27 -5.17
C GLN A 272 7.19 -13.53 -4.59
N LEU A 273 5.88 -13.51 -4.48
CA LEU A 273 5.09 -14.59 -3.90
C LEU A 273 4.18 -15.19 -4.99
N ASN A 274 4.24 -16.51 -5.13
CA ASN A 274 3.28 -17.24 -5.93
C ASN A 274 1.96 -17.34 -5.17
N THR A 275 0.86 -17.04 -5.85
CA THR A 275 -0.49 -17.13 -5.30
C THR A 275 -1.38 -17.94 -6.22
N TYR A 276 -2.36 -18.63 -5.64
CA TYR A 276 -3.28 -19.51 -6.34
C TYR A 276 -4.72 -19.23 -5.92
N LYS A 277 -5.63 -19.22 -6.89
CA LYS A 277 -7.07 -19.08 -6.66
C LYS A 277 -7.71 -20.45 -6.45
N SER A 278 -7.73 -20.89 -5.21
CA SER A 278 -8.39 -22.12 -4.78
C SER A 278 -9.92 -21.96 -4.71
N PRO A 279 -10.68 -23.06 -4.54
CA PRO A 279 -12.12 -22.97 -4.28
C PRO A 279 -12.51 -22.20 -3.01
N LYS A 280 -11.58 -22.04 -2.07
CA LYS A 280 -11.78 -21.27 -0.82
C LYS A 280 -11.45 -19.78 -0.98
N GLY A 281 -10.85 -19.39 -2.09
CA GLY A 281 -10.31 -18.06 -2.37
C GLY A 281 -8.81 -18.11 -2.68
N TRP A 282 -8.17 -16.95 -2.66
CA TRP A 282 -6.74 -16.87 -2.91
C TRP A 282 -5.92 -17.42 -1.75
N VAL A 283 -4.81 -18.10 -2.06
CA VAL A 283 -3.85 -18.67 -1.10
C VAL A 283 -2.43 -18.40 -1.56
N VAL A 284 -1.47 -18.49 -0.63
CA VAL A 284 -0.04 -18.27 -0.89
C VAL A 284 0.66 -19.62 -1.06
N LEU A 285 1.31 -19.83 -2.20
CA LEU A 285 2.07 -21.06 -2.47
C LEU A 285 3.54 -20.99 -1.98
N GLY A 286 4.04 -19.79 -1.71
CA GLY A 286 5.41 -19.57 -1.24
C GLY A 286 6.18 -18.58 -2.12
N PRO A 287 7.43 -18.27 -1.76
CA PRO A 287 8.27 -17.36 -2.51
C PRO A 287 8.57 -17.95 -3.89
N LYS A 288 8.63 -17.07 -4.89
CA LYS A 288 9.14 -17.44 -6.21
C LYS A 288 10.64 -17.62 -6.08
N GLY A 289 11.12 -18.81 -6.42
CA GLY A 289 12.55 -19.08 -6.44
C GLY A 289 13.34 -18.08 -7.32
N PRO A 290 14.63 -17.86 -7.04
CA PRO A 290 15.46 -17.06 -7.91
C PRO A 290 15.38 -17.60 -9.34
N LYS A 291 15.28 -16.71 -10.34
CA LYS A 291 15.45 -17.11 -11.73
C LYS A 291 16.88 -17.63 -11.89
N GLU A 292 17.04 -18.87 -12.32
CA GLU A 292 18.30 -19.34 -12.87
C GLU A 292 18.67 -18.55 -14.13
#